data_18d0c99266246211bd833dd4ef4ceeba
#
_entry.id   18d0c99266246211bd833dd4ef4ceeba
#
_cell.length_a   1.000
_cell.length_b   1.000
_cell.length_c   1.000
_cell.angle_alpha   90.00
_cell.angle_beta   90.00
_cell.angle_gamma   90.00
#
_symmetry.space_group_name_H-M   'P 1'
#
loop_
_entity.id
_entity.type
_entity.pdbx_description
1 polymer ?
#
loop_
_entity_poly.entity_id
_entity_poly.type
_entity_poly.pdbx_seq_one_letter_code
_entity_poly.pdbx_strand_id
1 'polypeptide(L)'
;MRGLRAKGLGLLVAITLSVGALAQAPSTDTTFYSVSYIEVKPSARAVAIGTLKQYRDIVRREDNNIRLELFEQSDRPGHFVIVETWRTPAAYDAKAAQRKQLSESMESMRVSGWDTRPYKTLTVASGTAEATPKSVYVISHVDVAPDPKIAGLLTTLATASRLEDGNIRFDVLLHTMRSNHFEVIETWQNQKALDNHAAAAHTKKYRDELQASLGSPLDERLYRVIE
;
A
#
# COMPACT_ATOMS: atom_id res chain seq x y z
N MET A 1 17.00 67.18 -53.95
CA MET A 1 15.92 66.23 -53.96
C MET A 1 16.06 65.36 -52.73
N ARG A 2 15.10 65.42 -51.81
CA ARG A 2 15.15 64.83 -50.46
C ARG A 2 14.60 63.42 -50.47
N GLY A 3 15.39 62.43 -50.05
CA GLY A 3 14.95 61.04 -49.88
C GLY A 3 14.40 60.84 -48.47
N LEU A 4 13.17 60.40 -48.35
CA LEU A 4 12.49 60.02 -47.12
C LEU A 4 12.96 58.62 -46.67
N ARG A 5 13.48 58.54 -45.44
CA ARG A 5 13.75 57.24 -44.76
C ARG A 5 12.51 56.87 -43.92
N ALA A 6 11.88 55.75 -44.29
CA ALA A 6 10.84 55.11 -43.50
C ALA A 6 11.46 54.31 -42.35
N LYS A 7 11.07 54.61 -41.09
CA LYS A 7 11.44 53.84 -39.91
C LYS A 7 10.35 52.74 -39.74
N GLY A 8 10.75 51.49 -39.92
CA GLY A 8 9.92 50.34 -39.57
C GLY A 8 9.90 50.14 -38.07
N LEU A 9 8.69 50.20 -37.48
CA LEU A 9 8.40 49.89 -36.11
C LEU A 9 8.13 48.40 -35.98
N GLY A 10 9.08 47.62 -35.50
CA GLY A 10 8.90 46.18 -35.22
C GLY A 10 8.06 45.97 -33.97
N LEU A 11 6.87 45.41 -34.14
CA LEU A 11 6.00 45.02 -33.05
C LEU A 11 6.45 43.64 -32.51
N LEU A 12 7.07 43.61 -31.34
CA LEU A 12 7.39 42.38 -30.59
C LEU A 12 6.13 41.92 -29.91
N VAL A 13 5.52 40.85 -30.42
CA VAL A 13 4.42 40.13 -29.75
C VAL A 13 5.05 39.14 -28.78
N ALA A 14 4.99 39.44 -27.49
CA ALA A 14 5.35 38.50 -26.43
C ALA A 14 4.21 37.48 -26.24
N ILE A 15 4.42 36.26 -26.67
CA ILE A 15 3.50 35.15 -26.39
C ILE A 15 3.83 34.64 -24.97
N THR A 16 2.98 35.00 -24.02
CA THR A 16 3.01 34.40 -22.67
C THR A 16 2.34 33.04 -22.71
N LEU A 17 3.12 31.97 -22.71
CA LEU A 17 2.62 30.61 -22.48
C LEU A 17 2.24 30.48 -21.00
N SER A 18 0.95 30.61 -20.71
CA SER A 18 0.41 30.22 -19.40
C SER A 18 0.40 28.68 -19.33
N VAL A 19 1.34 28.12 -18.54
CA VAL A 19 1.29 26.71 -18.14
C VAL A 19 0.13 26.58 -17.18
N GLY A 20 -1.02 26.21 -17.68
CA GLY A 20 -2.15 25.80 -16.87
C GLY A 20 -1.77 24.53 -16.11
N ALA A 21 -1.74 24.60 -14.79
CA ALA A 21 -1.68 23.42 -13.95
C ALA A 21 -2.95 22.59 -14.24
N LEU A 22 -2.79 21.46 -14.93
CA LEU A 22 -3.86 20.49 -15.09
C LEU A 22 -4.17 19.97 -13.68
N ALA A 23 -5.24 20.43 -13.08
CA ALA A 23 -5.82 19.83 -11.90
C ALA A 23 -6.17 18.38 -12.27
N GLN A 24 -5.50 17.44 -11.65
CA GLN A 24 -5.74 16.01 -11.85
C GLN A 24 -7.20 15.75 -11.44
N ALA A 25 -8.01 15.25 -12.36
CA ALA A 25 -9.39 14.87 -12.06
C ALA A 25 -9.38 13.90 -10.86
N PRO A 26 -10.34 14.01 -9.94
CA PRO A 26 -10.41 13.10 -8.81
C PRO A 26 -10.47 11.66 -9.34
N SER A 27 -9.61 10.80 -8.81
CA SER A 27 -9.59 9.37 -9.14
C SER A 27 -10.99 8.79 -8.91
N THR A 28 -11.55 8.14 -9.92
CA THR A 28 -12.81 7.39 -9.80
C THR A 28 -12.61 6.03 -9.12
N ASP A 29 -11.39 5.74 -8.66
CA ASP A 29 -11.08 4.51 -7.95
C ASP A 29 -11.80 4.49 -6.60
N THR A 30 -12.75 3.58 -6.48
CA THR A 30 -13.54 3.34 -5.27
C THR A 30 -13.02 2.15 -4.47
N THR A 31 -11.90 1.56 -4.87
CA THR A 31 -11.33 0.40 -4.20
C THR A 31 -11.01 0.70 -2.74
N PHE A 32 -11.47 -0.18 -1.88
CA PHE A 32 -11.27 -0.09 -0.44
C PHE A 32 -10.38 -1.24 0.04
N TYR A 33 -9.47 -0.91 0.94
CA TYR A 33 -8.58 -1.87 1.57
C TYR A 33 -8.76 -1.86 3.08
N SER A 34 -8.72 -3.04 3.68
CA SER A 34 -8.66 -3.21 5.13
C SER A 34 -7.44 -4.05 5.45
N VAL A 35 -6.60 -3.55 6.36
CA VAL A 35 -5.46 -4.30 6.89
C VAL A 35 -5.69 -4.52 8.38
N SER A 36 -5.83 -5.79 8.79
CA SER A 36 -6.08 -6.17 10.18
C SER A 36 -4.90 -6.93 10.75
N TYR A 37 -4.43 -6.49 11.91
CA TYR A 37 -3.35 -7.11 12.67
C TYR A 37 -3.90 -7.86 13.87
N ILE A 38 -3.44 -9.10 14.05
CA ILE A 38 -3.95 -10.02 15.06
C ILE A 38 -2.77 -10.77 15.67
N GLU A 39 -2.71 -10.80 17.00
CA GLU A 39 -1.75 -11.60 17.74
C GLU A 39 -2.49 -12.67 18.54
N VAL A 40 -2.06 -13.92 18.43
CA VAL A 40 -2.65 -15.03 19.17
C VAL A 40 -1.62 -15.72 20.06
N LYS A 41 -2.13 -16.40 21.09
CA LYS A 41 -1.31 -17.25 21.96
C LYS A 41 -0.61 -18.35 21.14
N PRO A 42 0.64 -18.69 21.40
CA PRO A 42 1.35 -19.74 20.66
C PRO A 42 0.59 -21.07 20.62
N SER A 43 -0.08 -21.45 21.70
CA SER A 43 -0.90 -22.68 21.79
C SER A 43 -2.15 -22.66 20.91
N ALA A 44 -2.64 -21.49 20.53
CA ALA A 44 -3.83 -21.33 19.70
C ALA A 44 -3.51 -21.15 18.20
N ARG A 45 -2.22 -21.05 17.82
CA ARG A 45 -1.79 -20.71 16.46
C ARG A 45 -2.42 -21.62 15.39
N ALA A 46 -2.42 -22.93 15.58
CA ALA A 46 -2.96 -23.86 14.57
C ALA A 46 -4.47 -23.68 14.38
N VAL A 47 -5.22 -23.50 15.47
CA VAL A 47 -6.66 -23.26 15.45
C VAL A 47 -6.96 -21.93 14.77
N ALA A 48 -6.20 -20.88 15.13
CA ALA A 48 -6.33 -19.57 14.51
C ALA A 48 -6.13 -19.61 12.99
N ILE A 49 -5.11 -20.30 12.50
CA ILE A 49 -4.89 -20.50 11.06
C ILE A 49 -6.11 -21.16 10.40
N GLY A 50 -6.67 -22.19 11.00
CA GLY A 50 -7.87 -22.86 10.49
C GLY A 50 -9.07 -21.92 10.42
N THR A 51 -9.30 -21.13 11.47
CA THR A 51 -10.39 -20.14 11.55
C THR A 51 -10.21 -19.04 10.48
N LEU A 52 -8.99 -18.52 10.31
CA LEU A 52 -8.67 -17.51 9.31
C LEU A 52 -8.86 -18.03 7.88
N LYS A 53 -8.47 -19.27 7.61
CA LYS A 53 -8.69 -19.91 6.29
C LYS A 53 -10.19 -20.07 5.99
N GLN A 54 -10.98 -20.50 6.94
CA GLN A 54 -12.43 -20.59 6.76
C GLN A 54 -13.06 -19.22 6.44
N TYR A 55 -12.67 -18.18 7.17
CA TYR A 55 -13.11 -16.81 6.89
C TYR A 55 -12.70 -16.38 5.48
N ARG A 56 -11.44 -16.57 5.10
CA ARG A 56 -10.94 -16.27 3.76
C ARG A 56 -11.79 -16.93 2.68
N ASP A 57 -12.06 -18.24 2.83
CA ASP A 57 -12.76 -19.02 1.82
C ASP A 57 -14.23 -18.61 1.69
N ILE A 58 -14.83 -18.08 2.76
CA ILE A 58 -16.19 -17.50 2.73
C ILE A 58 -16.13 -16.15 1.99
N VAL A 59 -15.24 -15.26 2.38
CA VAL A 59 -15.16 -13.88 1.84
C VAL A 59 -14.76 -13.87 0.37
N ARG A 60 -13.86 -14.75 -0.06
CA ARG A 60 -13.45 -14.83 -1.47
C ARG A 60 -14.56 -15.23 -2.45
N ARG A 61 -15.69 -15.73 -1.95
CA ARG A 61 -16.88 -16.06 -2.78
C ARG A 61 -17.82 -14.86 -2.99
N GLU A 62 -17.52 -13.75 -2.35
CA GLU A 62 -18.33 -12.54 -2.45
C GLU A 62 -17.98 -11.76 -3.72
N ASP A 63 -18.96 -11.44 -4.55
CA ASP A 63 -18.77 -10.78 -5.86
C ASP A 63 -18.02 -9.45 -5.79
N ASN A 64 -18.14 -8.74 -4.67
CA ASN A 64 -17.48 -7.45 -4.44
C ASN A 64 -16.15 -7.55 -3.71
N ASN A 65 -15.72 -8.76 -3.31
CA ASN A 65 -14.38 -8.99 -2.81
C ASN A 65 -13.43 -9.16 -4.01
N ILE A 66 -12.41 -8.32 -4.11
CA ILE A 66 -11.39 -8.42 -5.16
C ILE A 66 -10.32 -9.42 -4.73
N ARG A 67 -9.92 -9.36 -3.44
CA ARG A 67 -8.85 -10.18 -2.90
C ARG A 67 -8.95 -10.25 -1.37
N LEU A 68 -8.66 -11.40 -0.81
CA LEU A 68 -8.36 -11.57 0.60
C LEU A 68 -7.08 -12.40 0.74
N GLU A 69 -6.12 -11.86 1.43
CA GLU A 69 -4.82 -12.48 1.67
C GLU A 69 -4.60 -12.63 3.17
N LEU A 70 -4.04 -13.76 3.57
CA LEU A 70 -3.69 -14.06 4.95
C LEU A 70 -2.18 -14.22 5.04
N PHE A 71 -1.59 -13.51 6.00
CA PHE A 71 -0.17 -13.57 6.23
C PHE A 71 0.15 -13.90 7.69
N GLU A 72 1.28 -14.55 7.89
CA GLU A 72 1.89 -14.73 9.21
C GLU A 72 3.30 -14.16 9.20
N GLN A 73 3.64 -13.36 10.22
CA GLN A 73 4.96 -12.78 10.35
C GLN A 73 6.03 -13.88 10.47
N SER A 74 7.09 -13.78 9.69
CA SER A 74 8.04 -14.88 9.50
C SER A 74 8.86 -15.21 10.74
N ASP A 75 9.23 -14.19 11.51
CA ASP A 75 10.04 -14.29 12.73
C ASP A 75 9.20 -14.30 14.03
N ARG A 76 7.87 -14.09 13.91
CA ARG A 76 6.95 -14.04 15.06
C ARG A 76 5.70 -14.88 14.78
N PRO A 77 5.77 -16.22 14.91
CA PRO A 77 4.61 -17.09 14.73
C PRO A 77 3.45 -16.70 15.64
N GLY A 78 2.23 -16.70 15.08
CA GLY A 78 1.03 -16.25 15.79
C GLY A 78 0.71 -14.76 15.60
N HIS A 79 1.55 -14.01 14.90
CA HIS A 79 1.26 -12.65 14.45
C HIS A 79 0.74 -12.70 13.01
N PHE A 80 -0.54 -12.41 12.82
CA PHE A 80 -1.22 -12.52 11.53
C PHE A 80 -1.58 -11.14 10.99
N VAL A 81 -1.62 -11.07 9.66
CA VAL A 81 -2.21 -9.93 8.94
C VAL A 81 -3.25 -10.46 7.96
N ILE A 82 -4.41 -9.82 7.94
CA ILE A 82 -5.45 -10.01 6.94
C ILE A 82 -5.45 -8.76 6.06
N VAL A 83 -5.25 -8.92 4.76
CA VAL A 83 -5.43 -7.85 3.78
C VAL A 83 -6.68 -8.17 2.95
N GLU A 84 -7.68 -7.32 3.08
CA GLU A 84 -8.90 -7.41 2.29
C GLU A 84 -8.95 -6.28 1.28
N THR A 85 -9.28 -6.59 0.04
CA THR A 85 -9.51 -5.63 -1.04
C THR A 85 -10.92 -5.76 -1.56
N TRP A 86 -11.67 -4.68 -1.54
CA TRP A 86 -13.08 -4.62 -1.91
C TRP A 86 -13.32 -3.58 -3.00
N ARG A 87 -14.35 -3.78 -3.84
CA ARG A 87 -14.70 -2.82 -4.89
C ARG A 87 -15.11 -1.46 -4.35
N THR A 88 -15.74 -1.43 -3.16
CA THR A 88 -16.19 -0.19 -2.50
C THR A 88 -16.18 -0.32 -0.98
N PRO A 89 -16.12 0.80 -0.23
CA PRO A 89 -16.32 0.80 1.22
C PRO A 89 -17.66 0.15 1.64
N ALA A 90 -18.73 0.44 0.91
CA ALA A 90 -20.07 -0.10 1.22
C ALA A 90 -20.10 -1.64 1.10
N ALA A 91 -19.38 -2.22 0.13
CA ALA A 91 -19.25 -3.67 0.01
C ALA A 91 -18.54 -4.29 1.21
N TYR A 92 -17.49 -3.63 1.70
CA TYR A 92 -16.80 -4.01 2.94
C TYR A 92 -17.75 -3.91 4.14
N ASP A 93 -18.45 -2.79 4.31
CA ASP A 93 -19.35 -2.54 5.45
C ASP A 93 -20.50 -3.56 5.50
N ALA A 94 -21.02 -3.99 4.36
CA ALA A 94 -22.05 -5.01 4.25
C ALA A 94 -21.63 -6.37 4.88
N LYS A 95 -20.33 -6.60 5.12
CA LYS A 95 -19.80 -7.82 5.74
C LYS A 95 -19.39 -7.65 7.21
N ALA A 96 -19.83 -6.58 7.85
CA ALA A 96 -19.52 -6.30 9.26
C ALA A 96 -19.91 -7.47 10.21
N ALA A 97 -21.03 -8.14 9.96
CA ALA A 97 -21.47 -9.29 10.76
C ALA A 97 -20.48 -10.46 10.69
N GLN A 98 -19.98 -10.80 9.50
CA GLN A 98 -18.99 -11.87 9.32
C GLN A 98 -17.66 -11.54 10.01
N ARG A 99 -17.20 -10.27 9.92
CA ARG A 99 -15.98 -9.83 10.62
C ARG A 99 -16.17 -9.85 12.14
N LYS A 100 -17.34 -9.45 12.63
CA LYS A 100 -17.68 -9.55 14.05
C LYS A 100 -17.64 -11.01 14.52
N GLN A 101 -18.25 -11.93 13.78
CA GLN A 101 -18.23 -13.36 14.08
C GLN A 101 -16.81 -13.92 14.11
N LEU A 102 -15.96 -13.54 13.14
CA LEU A 102 -14.54 -13.91 13.13
C LEU A 102 -13.84 -13.40 14.39
N SER A 103 -13.99 -12.12 14.73
CA SER A 103 -13.37 -11.51 15.90
C SER A 103 -13.80 -12.21 17.19
N GLU A 104 -15.09 -12.53 17.34
CA GLU A 104 -15.63 -13.26 18.49
C GLU A 104 -15.09 -14.69 18.57
N SER A 105 -15.01 -15.40 17.45
CA SER A 105 -14.46 -16.77 17.42
C SER A 105 -12.98 -16.83 17.80
N MET A 106 -12.25 -15.74 17.64
CA MET A 106 -10.84 -15.64 17.97
C MET A 106 -10.56 -15.00 19.33
N GLU A 107 -11.57 -14.51 20.03
CA GLU A 107 -11.40 -13.71 21.26
C GLU A 107 -10.56 -14.42 22.32
N SER A 108 -10.87 -15.69 22.62
CA SER A 108 -10.13 -16.48 23.62
C SER A 108 -8.68 -16.83 23.20
N MET A 109 -8.40 -16.75 21.92
CA MET A 109 -7.08 -17.06 21.34
C MET A 109 -6.14 -15.86 21.33
N ARG A 110 -6.69 -14.64 21.29
CA ARG A 110 -5.90 -13.42 21.14
C ARG A 110 -5.10 -13.08 22.39
N VAL A 111 -3.95 -12.43 22.18
CA VAL A 111 -3.10 -11.83 23.21
C VAL A 111 -3.39 -10.34 23.35
N SER A 112 -3.67 -9.69 22.22
CA SER A 112 -3.91 -8.24 22.14
C SER A 112 -5.25 -7.93 21.45
N GLY A 113 -5.55 -6.63 21.34
CA GLY A 113 -6.69 -6.15 20.58
C GLY A 113 -6.63 -6.54 19.10
N TRP A 114 -7.78 -6.43 18.43
CA TRP A 114 -7.87 -6.53 16.98
C TRP A 114 -7.69 -5.13 16.39
N ASP A 115 -6.59 -4.91 15.66
CA ASP A 115 -6.28 -3.62 15.03
C ASP A 115 -6.63 -3.69 13.55
N THR A 116 -7.69 -2.99 13.15
CA THR A 116 -8.12 -2.89 11.75
C THR A 116 -7.99 -1.47 11.25
N ARG A 117 -7.29 -1.31 10.15
CA ARG A 117 -6.98 -0.01 9.55
C ARG A 117 -7.58 0.08 8.14
N PRO A 118 -8.39 1.13 7.86
CA PRO A 118 -9.01 1.34 6.56
C PRO A 118 -8.12 2.16 5.64
N TYR A 119 -7.98 1.72 4.39
CA TYR A 119 -7.15 2.37 3.39
C TYR A 119 -7.87 2.53 2.04
N LYS A 120 -7.36 3.45 1.25
CA LYS A 120 -7.64 3.65 -0.16
C LYS A 120 -6.36 3.57 -0.97
N THR A 121 -6.46 3.44 -2.27
CA THR A 121 -5.32 3.47 -3.18
C THR A 121 -4.58 4.81 -3.06
N LEU A 122 -3.26 4.78 -2.84
CA LEU A 122 -2.37 5.87 -3.21
C LEU A 122 -1.76 5.56 -4.58
N THR A 123 -1.07 4.42 -4.69
CA THR A 123 -0.58 3.89 -5.96
C THR A 123 -0.53 2.36 -5.88
N VAL A 124 -1.32 1.72 -6.71
CA VAL A 124 -1.42 0.26 -6.82
C VAL A 124 -1.23 -0.12 -8.27
N ALA A 125 -0.39 -1.10 -8.54
CA ALA A 125 -0.20 -1.62 -9.89
C ALA A 125 -1.15 -2.78 -10.15
N SER A 126 -1.58 -2.90 -11.39
CA SER A 126 -2.20 -4.12 -11.88
C SER A 126 -1.10 -5.18 -12.01
N GLY A 127 -0.81 -5.90 -10.96
CA GLY A 127 0.19 -6.96 -10.95
C GLY A 127 -0.30 -8.15 -11.77
N THR A 128 0.58 -8.68 -12.61
CA THR A 128 0.30 -9.87 -13.44
C THR A 128 1.19 -11.06 -13.06
N ALA A 129 2.26 -10.83 -12.31
CA ALA A 129 3.14 -11.91 -11.88
C ALA A 129 2.53 -12.68 -10.71
N GLU A 130 2.58 -14.01 -10.81
CA GLU A 130 2.12 -14.88 -9.73
C GLU A 130 3.22 -15.09 -8.70
N ALA A 131 2.82 -15.01 -7.42
CA ALA A 131 3.70 -15.37 -6.33
C ALA A 131 3.91 -16.89 -6.29
N THR A 132 5.08 -17.29 -5.83
CA THR A 132 5.49 -18.68 -5.70
C THR A 132 5.74 -19.03 -4.22
N PRO A 133 5.90 -20.28 -3.84
CA PRO A 133 6.28 -20.66 -2.47
C PRO A 133 7.62 -20.06 -1.99
N LYS A 134 8.45 -19.53 -2.91
CA LYS A 134 9.70 -18.84 -2.59
C LYS A 134 9.53 -17.32 -2.43
N SER A 135 8.35 -16.80 -2.75
CA SER A 135 8.08 -15.36 -2.67
C SER A 135 8.15 -14.85 -1.24
N VAL A 136 8.69 -13.65 -1.10
CA VAL A 136 8.83 -12.95 0.17
C VAL A 136 7.86 -11.78 0.17
N TYR A 137 7.16 -11.61 1.27
CA TYR A 137 6.19 -10.54 1.46
C TYR A 137 6.69 -9.58 2.51
N VAL A 138 6.58 -8.29 2.23
CA VAL A 138 6.85 -7.22 3.20
C VAL A 138 5.57 -6.41 3.36
N ILE A 139 5.19 -6.15 4.60
CA ILE A 139 4.13 -5.22 4.93
C ILE A 139 4.73 -4.19 5.86
N SER A 140 4.66 -2.92 5.46
CA SER A 140 5.30 -1.82 6.17
C SER A 140 4.27 -0.76 6.51
N HIS A 141 4.21 -0.39 7.79
CA HIS A 141 3.42 0.74 8.24
C HIS A 141 4.29 2.00 8.30
N VAL A 142 3.91 3.03 7.55
CA VAL A 142 4.60 4.32 7.49
C VAL A 142 3.75 5.37 8.18
N ASP A 143 4.17 5.76 9.37
CA ASP A 143 3.57 6.84 10.16
C ASP A 143 4.53 8.04 10.19
N VAL A 144 4.08 9.15 9.66
CA VAL A 144 4.91 10.34 9.49
C VAL A 144 4.25 11.58 10.11
N ALA A 145 5.07 12.57 10.43
CA ALA A 145 4.54 13.92 10.66
C ALA A 145 3.80 14.40 9.39
N PRO A 146 2.73 15.21 9.53
CA PRO A 146 2.01 15.71 8.37
C PRO A 146 2.92 16.47 7.41
N ASP A 147 3.24 15.87 6.26
CA ASP A 147 4.04 16.44 5.18
C ASP A 147 3.44 16.02 3.83
N PRO A 148 2.94 16.95 3.00
CA PRO A 148 2.35 16.65 1.70
C PRO A 148 3.31 16.01 0.70
N LYS A 149 4.62 16.10 0.92
CA LYS A 149 5.65 15.51 0.04
C LYS A 149 5.72 13.99 0.15
N ILE A 150 5.33 13.41 1.28
CA ILE A 150 5.51 11.98 1.55
C ILE A 150 4.73 11.10 0.57
N ALA A 151 3.50 11.50 0.21
CA ALA A 151 2.73 10.76 -0.79
C ALA A 151 3.46 10.70 -2.15
N GLY A 152 4.10 11.81 -2.56
CA GLY A 152 4.92 11.87 -3.76
C GLY A 152 6.20 11.02 -3.65
N LEU A 153 6.85 11.03 -2.50
CA LEU A 153 8.03 10.22 -2.21
C LEU A 153 7.71 8.73 -2.31
N LEU A 154 6.63 8.28 -1.67
CA LEU A 154 6.16 6.88 -1.73
C LEU A 154 5.73 6.46 -3.14
N THR A 155 5.09 7.36 -3.90
CA THR A 155 4.72 7.10 -5.30
C THR A 155 5.97 6.94 -6.19
N THR A 156 6.99 7.75 -5.95
CA THR A 156 8.27 7.66 -6.67
C THR A 156 8.98 6.36 -6.36
N LEU A 157 9.05 5.98 -5.09
CA LEU A 157 9.58 4.68 -4.66
C LEU A 157 8.84 3.54 -5.34
N ALA A 158 7.52 3.50 -5.27
CA ALA A 158 6.72 2.43 -5.86
C ALA A 158 6.92 2.30 -7.37
N THR A 159 7.04 3.44 -8.07
CA THR A 159 7.26 3.45 -9.52
C THR A 159 8.64 2.84 -9.87
N ALA A 160 9.68 3.19 -9.13
CA ALA A 160 11.01 2.64 -9.34
C ALA A 160 11.08 1.15 -8.96
N SER A 161 10.50 0.77 -7.82
CA SER A 161 10.52 -0.61 -7.31
C SER A 161 9.80 -1.59 -8.23
N ARG A 162 8.73 -1.15 -8.90
CA ARG A 162 8.00 -1.98 -9.88
C ARG A 162 8.81 -2.32 -11.13
N LEU A 163 9.88 -1.59 -11.39
CA LEU A 163 10.79 -1.85 -12.51
C LEU A 163 11.96 -2.75 -12.14
N GLU A 164 12.08 -3.11 -10.88
CA GLU A 164 13.17 -3.97 -10.41
C GLU A 164 12.93 -5.43 -10.78
N ASP A 165 14.02 -6.11 -11.11
CA ASP A 165 14.01 -7.56 -11.34
C ASP A 165 13.52 -8.31 -10.08
N GLY A 166 12.51 -9.15 -10.26
CA GLY A 166 11.93 -9.94 -9.19
C GLY A 166 10.88 -9.21 -8.35
N ASN A 167 10.51 -7.96 -8.68
CA ASN A 167 9.33 -7.35 -8.11
C ASN A 167 8.07 -8.04 -8.68
N ILE A 168 7.17 -8.46 -7.79
CA ILE A 168 5.86 -9.03 -8.14
C ILE A 168 4.77 -8.00 -7.83
N ARG A 169 4.92 -7.28 -6.73
CA ARG A 169 3.96 -6.30 -6.23
C ARG A 169 4.66 -5.22 -5.44
N PHE A 170 4.28 -3.99 -5.65
CA PHE A 170 4.64 -2.87 -4.78
C PHE A 170 3.45 -1.90 -4.73
N ASP A 171 2.61 -2.06 -3.73
CA ASP A 171 1.40 -1.26 -3.53
C ASP A 171 1.56 -0.31 -2.36
N VAL A 172 1.14 0.93 -2.56
CA VAL A 172 1.09 1.92 -1.49
C VAL A 172 -0.36 2.35 -1.29
N LEU A 173 -0.81 2.20 -0.06
CA LEU A 173 -2.14 2.54 0.39
C LEU A 173 -2.08 3.77 1.30
N LEU A 174 -3.10 4.61 1.24
CA LEU A 174 -3.27 5.78 2.09
C LEU A 174 -4.43 5.56 3.05
N HIS A 175 -4.21 5.76 4.34
CA HIS A 175 -5.25 5.63 5.35
C HIS A 175 -6.41 6.60 5.08
N THR A 176 -7.66 6.12 5.17
CA THR A 176 -8.84 6.89 4.74
C THR A 176 -9.08 8.16 5.57
N MET A 177 -8.69 8.14 6.86
CA MET A 177 -8.94 9.22 7.82
C MET A 177 -7.66 9.97 8.22
N ARG A 178 -6.47 9.46 7.88
CA ARG A 178 -5.18 10.02 8.31
C ARG A 178 -4.28 10.17 7.10
N SER A 179 -4.13 11.38 6.60
CA SER A 179 -3.34 11.67 5.39
C SER A 179 -1.83 11.46 5.54
N ASN A 180 -1.38 11.19 6.75
CA ASN A 180 0.01 10.95 7.12
C ASN A 180 0.31 9.49 7.53
N HIS A 181 -0.64 8.57 7.30
CA HIS A 181 -0.46 7.14 7.55
C HIS A 181 -0.61 6.36 6.25
N PHE A 182 0.38 5.53 5.97
CA PHE A 182 0.42 4.73 4.75
C PHE A 182 0.69 3.26 5.11
N GLU A 183 0.29 2.38 4.20
CA GLU A 183 0.65 0.97 4.22
C GLU A 183 1.32 0.62 2.91
N VAL A 184 2.48 -0.01 2.97
CA VAL A 184 3.20 -0.51 1.80
C VAL A 184 3.14 -2.02 1.82
N ILE A 185 2.68 -2.62 0.72
CA ILE A 185 2.59 -4.07 0.57
C ILE A 185 3.47 -4.47 -0.61
N GLU A 186 4.51 -5.23 -0.31
CA GLU A 186 5.48 -5.68 -1.29
C GLU A 186 5.44 -7.19 -1.42
N THR A 187 5.68 -7.67 -2.64
CA THR A 187 5.92 -9.09 -2.90
C THR A 187 7.12 -9.20 -3.84
N TRP A 188 8.09 -9.97 -3.43
CA TRP A 188 9.32 -10.19 -4.17
C TRP A 188 9.45 -11.68 -4.51
N GLN A 189 10.01 -11.98 -5.66
CA GLN A 189 10.16 -13.34 -6.18
C GLN A 189 10.94 -14.26 -5.22
N ASN A 190 11.90 -13.69 -4.48
CA ASN A 190 12.71 -14.37 -3.49
C ASN A 190 13.48 -13.37 -2.62
N GLN A 191 14.16 -13.86 -1.59
CA GLN A 191 14.95 -13.04 -0.67
C GLN A 191 16.01 -12.20 -1.39
N LYS A 192 16.69 -12.75 -2.41
CA LYS A 192 17.72 -12.00 -3.15
C LYS A 192 17.15 -10.77 -3.86
N ALA A 193 15.95 -10.87 -4.43
CA ALA A 193 15.28 -9.72 -5.06
C ALA A 193 14.97 -8.64 -4.01
N LEU A 194 14.48 -9.01 -2.83
CA LEU A 194 14.29 -8.09 -1.72
C LEU A 194 15.59 -7.46 -1.23
N ASP A 195 16.67 -8.23 -1.12
CA ASP A 195 17.98 -7.71 -0.71
C ASP A 195 18.53 -6.70 -1.74
N ASN A 196 18.34 -6.96 -3.03
CA ASN A 196 18.70 -6.04 -4.10
C ASN A 196 17.90 -4.74 -4.00
N HIS A 197 16.57 -4.83 -3.76
CA HIS A 197 15.71 -3.68 -3.52
C HIS A 197 16.19 -2.85 -2.32
N ALA A 198 16.50 -3.49 -1.21
CA ALA A 198 17.00 -2.80 -0.02
C ALA A 198 18.33 -2.05 -0.27
N ALA A 199 19.15 -2.56 -1.19
CA ALA A 199 20.42 -1.97 -1.60
C ALA A 199 20.31 -0.93 -2.72
N ALA A 200 19.17 -0.84 -3.40
CA ALA A 200 18.93 0.04 -4.54
C ALA A 200 19.06 1.53 -4.17
N ALA A 201 19.55 2.34 -5.10
CA ALA A 201 19.79 3.76 -4.86
C ALA A 201 18.49 4.53 -4.51
N HIS A 202 17.38 4.20 -5.18
CA HIS A 202 16.08 4.84 -4.93
C HIS A 202 15.51 4.45 -3.56
N THR A 203 15.74 3.23 -3.09
CA THR A 203 15.31 2.78 -1.74
C THR A 203 16.11 3.48 -0.65
N LYS A 204 17.43 3.60 -0.82
CA LYS A 204 18.28 4.36 0.10
C LYS A 204 17.85 5.82 0.16
N LYS A 205 17.70 6.45 -1.01
CA LYS A 205 17.22 7.83 -1.10
C LYS A 205 15.88 8.02 -0.40
N TYR A 206 14.92 7.11 -0.62
CA TYR A 206 13.62 7.12 0.05
C TYR A 206 13.79 7.09 1.58
N ARG A 207 14.60 6.18 2.11
CA ARG A 207 14.83 6.04 3.56
C ARG A 207 15.48 7.29 4.15
N ASP A 208 16.46 7.88 3.46
CA ASP A 208 17.13 9.10 3.89
C ASP A 208 16.15 10.29 3.93
N GLU A 209 15.33 10.45 2.91
CA GLU A 209 14.35 11.55 2.84
C GLU A 209 13.19 11.36 3.83
N LEU A 210 12.77 10.11 4.08
CA LEU A 210 11.70 9.79 5.02
C LEU A 210 12.12 10.01 6.48
N GLN A 211 13.40 9.78 6.79
CA GLN A 211 13.91 9.78 8.18
C GLN A 211 13.54 11.04 8.95
N ALA A 212 13.56 12.21 8.31
CA ALA A 212 13.25 13.49 8.94
C ALA A 212 11.75 13.65 9.27
N SER A 213 10.88 12.88 8.66
CA SER A 213 9.42 12.97 8.78
C SER A 213 8.80 11.81 9.57
N LEU A 214 9.59 10.81 9.96
CA LEU A 214 9.09 9.67 10.72
C LEU A 214 8.53 10.08 12.08
N GLY A 215 7.27 9.73 12.35
CA GLY A 215 6.62 9.87 13.65
C GLY A 215 6.95 8.72 14.60
N SER A 216 7.36 7.58 14.03
CA SER A 216 7.83 6.37 14.72
C SER A 216 8.90 5.68 13.86
N PRO A 217 9.72 4.78 14.41
CA PRO A 217 10.60 3.95 13.59
C PRO A 217 9.82 3.25 12.48
N LEU A 218 10.41 3.16 11.28
CA LEU A 218 9.80 2.46 10.15
C LEU A 218 9.56 0.99 10.53
N ASP A 219 8.31 0.55 10.44
CA ASP A 219 7.89 -0.79 10.82
C ASP A 219 7.75 -1.66 9.56
N GLU A 220 8.87 -2.21 9.10
CA GLU A 220 8.94 -3.15 7.98
C GLU A 220 9.03 -4.58 8.52
N ARG A 221 8.07 -5.43 8.14
CA ARG A 221 8.02 -6.81 8.63
C ARG A 221 7.92 -7.80 7.49
N LEU A 222 8.60 -8.92 7.64
CA LEU A 222 8.57 -10.04 6.71
C LEU A 222 7.43 -11.00 7.03
N TYR A 223 6.73 -11.44 6.00
CA TYR A 223 5.59 -12.33 6.12
C TYR A 223 5.67 -13.54 5.20
N ARG A 224 4.94 -14.56 5.57
CA ARG A 224 4.62 -15.72 4.73
C ARG A 224 3.12 -15.73 4.46
N VAL A 225 2.74 -16.06 3.24
CA VAL A 225 1.33 -16.25 2.91
C VAL A 225 0.81 -17.54 3.58
N ILE A 226 -0.43 -17.50 4.07
CA ILE A 226 -1.19 -18.65 4.55
C ILE A 226 -2.09 -19.09 3.40
N GLU A 227 -1.74 -20.15 2.75
CA GLU A 227 -2.51 -20.77 1.67
C GLU A 227 -3.74 -21.54 2.17
#